data_9e16e378f9dae42f861bde4c57971509
#
_entry.id   9e16e378f9dae42f861bde4c57971509
#
_cell.length_a   1.000
_cell.length_b   1.000
_cell.length_c   1.000
_cell.angle_alpha   90.00
_cell.angle_beta   90.00
_cell.angle_gamma   90.00
#
_symmetry.space_group_name_H-M   'P 1'
#
loop_
_entity.id
_entity.type
_entity.pdbx_description
1 polymer ?
#
loop_
_entity_poly.entity_id
_entity_poly.type
_entity_poly.pdbx_seq_one_letter_code
_entity_poly.pdbx_strand_id
1 'polypeptide(L)' 'MKELKLYVDYINTKDLYLIQLYKIDENEEVLEYLEKYTTHNVYSAVNKAKEIADRYPKITIISEDIGFNVYYMNK' A
#
# COMPACT_ATOMS: atom_id res chain seq x y z
N MET A 1 -11.35 17.35 -2.83
CA MET A 1 -11.36 16.38 -1.71
C MET A 1 -10.03 15.66 -1.66
N LYS A 2 -9.44 15.55 -0.47
CA LYS A 2 -8.16 14.84 -0.31
C LYS A 2 -8.40 13.37 -0.04
N GLU A 3 -7.57 12.54 -0.60
CA GLU A 3 -7.73 11.11 -0.53
C GLU A 3 -6.42 10.44 -0.13
N LEU A 4 -6.51 9.41 0.69
CA LEU A 4 -5.36 8.60 1.05
C LEU A 4 -5.28 7.38 0.16
N LYS A 5 -4.08 7.07 -0.30
CA LYS A 5 -3.82 5.88 -1.10
C LYS A 5 -2.71 5.06 -0.48
N LEU A 6 -2.90 3.76 -0.49
CA LEU A 6 -1.90 2.80 -0.06
C LEU A 6 -1.43 2.03 -1.30
N TYR A 7 -0.18 2.22 -1.66
CA TYR A 7 0.43 1.56 -2.79
C TYR A 7 1.24 0.38 -2.30
N VAL A 8 0.99 -0.78 -2.88
CA VAL A 8 1.71 -2.00 -2.55
C VAL A 8 2.23 -2.60 -3.84
N ASP A 9 3.53 -2.79 -3.95
CA ASP A 9 4.17 -3.30 -5.14
C ASP A 9 5.31 -4.26 -4.78
N TYR A 10 5.58 -5.18 -5.68
CA TYR A 10 6.74 -6.05 -5.59
C TYR A 10 7.75 -5.64 -6.65
N ILE A 11 8.90 -5.18 -6.20
CA ILE A 11 9.97 -4.75 -7.10
C ILE A 11 10.85 -5.95 -7.44
N ASN A 12 10.56 -6.54 -8.59
CA ASN A 12 11.16 -7.78 -9.04
C ASN A 12 12.70 -7.73 -9.09
N THR A 13 13.24 -6.63 -9.59
CA THR A 13 14.70 -6.47 -9.73
C THR A 13 15.45 -6.45 -8.40
N LYS A 14 14.75 -6.14 -7.32
CA LYS A 14 15.34 -6.04 -5.98
C LYS A 14 14.80 -7.09 -5.02
N ASP A 15 13.85 -7.91 -5.48
CA ASP A 15 13.17 -8.90 -4.64
C ASP A 15 12.67 -8.25 -3.34
N LEU A 16 11.90 -7.17 -3.50
CA LEU A 16 11.55 -6.28 -2.40
C LEU A 16 10.10 -5.85 -2.53
N TYR A 17 9.35 -5.91 -1.42
CA TYR A 17 8.01 -5.34 -1.35
C TYR A 17 8.08 -3.91 -0.89
N LEU A 18 7.37 -3.02 -1.57
CA LEU A 18 7.27 -1.61 -1.24
C LEU A 18 5.85 -1.30 -0.84
N ILE A 19 5.68 -0.68 0.33
CA ILE A 19 4.39 -0.22 0.82
C ILE A 19 4.54 1.26 1.07
N GLN A 20 3.64 2.05 0.46
CA GLN A 20 3.75 3.49 0.52
C GLN A 20 2.38 4.11 0.75
N LEU A 21 2.28 4.93 1.80
CA LEU A 21 1.08 5.67 2.11
C LEU A 21 1.25 7.11 1.69
N TYR A 22 0.32 7.62 0.90
CA TYR A 22 0.41 9.00 0.43
C TYR A 22 -0.97 9.62 0.28
N LYS A 23 -0.98 10.94 0.26
CA LYS A 23 -2.17 11.77 0.11
C LYS A 23 -2.19 12.37 -1.28
N ILE A 24 -3.33 12.33 -1.93
CA ILE A 24 -3.51 12.93 -3.26
C ILE A 24 -4.64 13.96 -3.21
N ASP A 25 -4.64 14.84 -4.19
CA ASP A 25 -5.74 15.77 -4.41
C ASP A 25 -6.75 15.18 -5.41
N GLU A 26 -7.76 15.96 -5.75
CA GLU A 26 -8.82 15.53 -6.67
C GLU A 26 -8.33 15.35 -8.12
N ASN A 27 -7.14 15.84 -8.45
CA ASN A 27 -6.50 15.62 -9.74
C ASN A 27 -5.53 14.45 -9.72
N GLU A 28 -5.51 13.68 -8.64
CA GLU A 28 -4.62 12.54 -8.42
C GLU A 28 -3.15 12.91 -8.32
N GLU A 29 -2.85 14.17 -8.00
CA GLU A 29 -1.49 14.61 -7.76
C GLU A 29 -1.11 14.34 -6.31
N VAL A 30 0.11 13.85 -6.10
CA VAL A 30 0.61 13.56 -4.77
C VAL A 30 0.87 14.85 -4.01
N LEU A 31 0.19 15.01 -2.88
CA LEU A 31 0.39 16.15 -1.98
C LEU A 31 1.47 15.87 -0.95
N GLU A 32 1.52 14.65 -0.43
CA GLU A 32 2.43 14.31 0.64
C GLU A 32 2.60 12.80 0.74
N TYR A 33 3.83 12.36 0.93
CA TYR A 33 4.12 10.97 1.27
C TYR A 33 4.17 10.85 2.80
N LEU A 34 3.34 9.99 3.36
CA LEU A 34 3.18 9.89 4.80
C LEU A 34 4.02 8.77 5.41
N GLU A 35 4.06 7.60 4.76
CA GLU A 35 4.83 6.46 5.25
C GLU A 35 5.41 5.68 4.07
N LYS A 36 6.56 5.07 4.31
CA LYS A 36 7.19 4.16 3.36
C LYS A 36 7.78 2.99 4.15
N TYR A 37 7.51 1.79 3.68
CA TYR A 37 8.00 0.58 4.31
C TYR A 37 8.46 -0.39 3.22
N THR A 38 9.60 -1.03 3.44
CA THR A 38 10.12 -2.04 2.52
C THR A 38 10.47 -3.30 3.29
N THR A 39 10.25 -4.44 2.65
CA THR A 39 10.58 -5.74 3.25
C THR A 39 10.77 -6.77 2.17
N HIS A 40 11.58 -7.78 2.46
CA HIS A 40 11.75 -8.94 1.56
C HIS A 40 10.73 -10.05 1.84
N ASN A 41 9.93 -9.91 2.87
CA ASN A 41 9.00 -10.93 3.33
C ASN A 41 7.56 -10.54 2.99
N VAL A 42 6.88 -11.40 2.22
CA VAL A 42 5.50 -11.11 1.78
C VAL A 42 4.53 -10.99 2.96
N TYR A 43 4.71 -11.79 4.00
CA TYR A 43 3.82 -11.73 5.15
C TYR A 43 3.98 -10.45 5.94
N SER A 44 5.21 -9.96 6.06
CA SER A 44 5.48 -8.66 6.67
C SER A 44 4.85 -7.54 5.87
N ALA A 45 4.91 -7.62 4.55
CA ALA A 45 4.31 -6.64 3.66
C ALA A 45 2.78 -6.62 3.83
N VAL A 46 2.15 -7.79 3.82
CA VAL A 46 0.70 -7.91 3.99
C VAL A 46 0.27 -7.38 5.35
N ASN A 47 0.99 -7.75 6.41
CA ASN A 47 0.67 -7.30 7.77
C ASN A 47 0.79 -5.78 7.90
N LYS A 48 1.83 -5.20 7.30
CA LYS A 48 2.02 -3.75 7.34
C LYS A 48 0.90 -3.03 6.58
N ALA A 49 0.54 -3.55 5.42
CA ALA A 49 -0.54 -2.96 4.62
C ALA A 49 -1.87 -3.03 5.36
N LYS A 50 -2.16 -4.15 6.01
CA LYS A 50 -3.39 -4.30 6.81
C LYS A 50 -3.39 -3.32 7.98
N GLU A 51 -2.27 -3.18 8.66
CA GLU A 51 -2.13 -2.25 9.79
C GLU A 51 -2.47 -0.82 9.35
N ILE A 52 -1.92 -0.40 8.22
CA ILE A 52 -2.18 0.94 7.69
C ILE A 52 -3.65 1.08 7.28
N ALA A 53 -4.18 0.08 6.57
CA ALA A 53 -5.57 0.12 6.10
C ALA A 53 -6.56 0.15 7.26
N ASP A 54 -6.25 -0.53 8.35
CA ASP A 54 -7.11 -0.54 9.54
C ASP A 54 -7.16 0.82 10.23
N ARG A 55 -6.10 1.60 10.11
CA ARG A 55 -6.07 2.97 10.66
C ARG A 55 -6.89 3.96 9.83
N TYR A 56 -7.11 3.65 8.56
CA TYR A 56 -7.78 4.57 7.63
C TYR A 56 -8.88 3.82 6.87
N PRO A 57 -10.11 3.75 7.41
CA PRO A 57 -11.19 2.91 6.84
C PRO A 57 -11.57 3.23 5.40
N LYS A 58 -11.30 4.44 4.93
CA LYS A 58 -11.67 4.87 3.58
C LYS A 58 -10.49 4.94 2.63
N ILE A 59 -9.39 4.29 2.97
CA ILE A 59 -8.21 4.31 2.13
C ILE A 59 -8.44 3.49 0.85
N THR A 60 -7.91 3.99 -0.27
CA THR A 60 -7.90 3.26 -1.53
C THR A 60 -6.59 2.47 -1.63
N ILE A 61 -6.69 1.18 -1.87
CA ILE A 61 -5.52 0.31 -1.97
C ILE A 61 -5.23 0.06 -3.44
N ILE A 62 -3.99 0.35 -3.84
CA ILE A 62 -3.49 0.08 -5.18
C ILE A 62 -2.41 -0.98 -5.05
N SER A 63 -2.66 -2.15 -5.61
CA SER A 63 -1.70 -3.24 -5.57
C SER A 63 -1.58 -3.87 -6.95
N GLU A 64 -0.36 -4.03 -7.41
CA GLU A 64 -0.06 -4.75 -8.63
C GLU A 64 0.30 -6.20 -8.33
N ASP A 65 0.46 -6.53 -7.07
CA ASP A 65 0.77 -7.89 -6.64
C ASP A 65 -0.52 -8.67 -6.41
N ILE A 66 -0.80 -9.62 -7.30
CA ILE A 66 -1.98 -10.46 -7.22
C ILE A 66 -2.01 -11.25 -5.91
N GLY A 67 -0.85 -11.70 -5.45
CA GLY A 67 -0.75 -12.42 -4.18
C GLY A 67 -1.24 -11.56 -3.01
N PHE A 68 -0.83 -10.30 -2.98
CA PHE A 68 -1.29 -9.38 -1.94
C PHE A 68 -2.81 -9.23 -1.97
N ASN A 69 -3.38 -9.04 -3.15
CA ASN A 69 -4.82 -8.88 -3.31
C ASN A 69 -5.58 -10.09 -2.79
N VAL A 70 -5.09 -11.30 -3.09
CA VAL A 70 -5.70 -12.53 -2.59
C VAL A 70 -5.68 -12.56 -1.06
N TYR A 71 -4.53 -12.31 -0.45
CA TYR A 71 -4.40 -12.30 1.00
C TYR A 71 -5.30 -11.25 1.64
N TYR A 72 -5.34 -10.05 1.06
CA TYR A 72 -6.10 -8.94 1.62
C TYR A 72 -7.61 -9.16 1.51
N MET A 73 -8.06 -9.60 0.34
CA MET A 73 -9.49 -9.78 0.08
C MET A 73 -10.08 -10.98 0.81
N ASN A 74 -9.26 -11.94 1.20
CA ASN A 74 -9.69 -13.11 1.96
C ASN A 74 -9.61 -12.90 3.48
N LYS A 75 -9.47 -11.68 3.86
CA LYS A 75 -9.37 -11.29 5.26
C LYS A 75 -10.63 -11.63 6.06
#